data_4bb4064ede6652efee415bf61eb026db
#
_entry.id   4bb4064ede6652efee415bf61eb026db
#
_cell.length_a   1.000
_cell.length_b   1.000
_cell.length_c   1.000
_cell.angle_alpha   90.00
_cell.angle_beta   90.00
_cell.angle_gamma   90.00
#
_symmetry.space_group_name_H-M   'P 1'
#
loop_
_entity.id
_entity.type
_entity.pdbx_description
1 polymer ?
#
loop_
_entity_poly.entity_id
_entity_poly.type
_entity_poly.pdbx_seq_one_letter_code
_entity_poly.pdbx_strand_id
1 'polypeptide(L)'
;MTVASRWTGLATVSTVFLRLALGISFLSAVADRFGFWGVYGQPNVSWGNYARFVDYTAKLNWFLPAAMIPALAMIATVGETVLGLLLVLGWNTRIVALLSGGLLATFALTMTVALGVKAPLDFSVFSAAGGALLLGVCADFPFSVDEVLRRNRQAK
;
A
#
# COMPACT_ATOMS: atom_id res chain seq x y z
N MET A 1 -32.41 4.07 16.44
CA MET A 1 -31.00 4.21 16.08
C MET A 1 -30.73 5.69 15.85
N THR A 2 -29.88 6.31 16.66
CA THR A 2 -29.54 7.73 16.52
C THR A 2 -28.65 7.94 15.29
N VAL A 3 -28.68 9.15 14.70
CA VAL A 3 -27.81 9.50 13.55
C VAL A 3 -26.33 9.22 13.87
N ALA A 4 -25.89 9.52 15.10
CA ALA A 4 -24.52 9.25 15.56
C ALA A 4 -24.14 7.76 15.48
N SER A 5 -25.04 6.83 15.81
CA SER A 5 -24.73 5.39 15.75
C SER A 5 -24.59 4.85 14.33
N ARG A 6 -25.25 5.48 13.36
CA ARG A 6 -25.11 5.13 11.93
C ARG A 6 -23.75 5.58 11.39
N TRP A 7 -23.29 6.77 11.76
CA TRP A 7 -21.98 7.27 11.33
C TRP A 7 -20.82 6.46 11.90
N THR A 8 -20.91 6.00 13.16
CA THR A 8 -19.90 5.12 13.75
C THR A 8 -19.80 3.78 13.01
N GLY A 9 -20.93 3.20 12.61
CA GLY A 9 -20.94 1.96 11.83
C GLY A 9 -20.30 2.12 10.45
N LEU A 10 -20.63 3.20 9.73
CA LEU A 10 -20.03 3.50 8.43
C LEU A 10 -18.51 3.76 8.54
N ALA A 11 -18.07 4.53 9.54
CA ALA A 11 -16.66 4.79 9.77
C ALA A 11 -15.89 3.47 10.03
N THR A 12 -16.45 2.56 10.84
CA THR A 12 -15.90 1.24 11.09
C THR A 12 -15.69 0.45 9.80
N VAL A 13 -16.75 0.32 8.99
CA VAL A 13 -16.68 -0.43 7.72
C VAL A 13 -15.68 0.20 6.76
N SER A 14 -15.69 1.53 6.62
CA SER A 14 -14.78 2.24 5.73
C SER A 14 -13.31 2.08 6.14
N THR A 15 -13.02 2.16 7.44
CA THR A 15 -11.67 1.99 7.98
C THR A 15 -11.14 0.57 7.74
N VAL A 16 -11.96 -0.44 8.00
CA VAL A 16 -11.59 -1.85 7.75
C VAL A 16 -11.39 -2.09 6.25
N PHE A 17 -12.33 -1.63 5.43
CA PHE A 17 -12.24 -1.79 3.97
C PHE A 17 -10.97 -1.14 3.43
N LEU A 18 -10.69 0.11 3.79
CA LEU A 18 -9.53 0.85 3.29
C LEU A 18 -8.22 0.19 3.73
N ARG A 19 -8.14 -0.26 4.98
CA ARG A 19 -6.97 -0.98 5.50
C ARG A 19 -6.70 -2.27 4.72
N LEU A 20 -7.73 -3.08 4.52
CA LEU A 20 -7.61 -4.33 3.78
C LEU A 20 -7.32 -4.09 2.29
N ALA A 21 -7.98 -3.12 1.67
CA ALA A 21 -7.75 -2.77 0.27
C ALA A 21 -6.29 -2.35 0.03
N LEU A 22 -5.74 -1.46 0.86
CA LEU A 22 -4.34 -1.04 0.77
C LEU A 22 -3.37 -2.21 0.99
N GLY A 23 -3.59 -2.99 2.05
CA GLY A 23 -2.72 -4.11 2.39
C GLY A 23 -2.72 -5.20 1.31
N ILE A 24 -3.89 -5.60 0.83
CA ILE A 24 -4.03 -6.59 -0.23
C ILE A 24 -3.45 -6.08 -1.56
N SER A 25 -3.61 -4.78 -1.87
CA SER A 25 -3.03 -4.19 -3.08
C SER A 25 -1.50 -4.26 -3.07
N PHE A 26 -0.85 -3.96 -1.95
CA PHE A 26 0.60 -4.12 -1.81
C PHE A 26 1.02 -5.58 -2.01
N LEU A 27 0.37 -6.51 -1.32
CA LEU A 27 0.70 -7.93 -1.43
C LEU A 27 0.44 -8.48 -2.84
N SER A 28 -0.61 -7.99 -3.51
CA SER A 28 -0.91 -8.34 -4.91
C SER A 28 0.18 -7.85 -5.87
N ALA A 29 0.67 -6.61 -5.69
CA ALA A 29 1.77 -6.09 -6.49
C ALA A 29 3.07 -6.88 -6.29
N VAL A 30 3.36 -7.28 -5.04
CA VAL A 30 4.50 -8.17 -4.75
C VAL A 30 4.32 -9.55 -5.38
N ALA A 31 3.12 -10.15 -5.27
CA ALA A 31 2.79 -11.43 -5.87
C ALA A 31 3.00 -11.44 -7.40
N ASP A 32 2.65 -10.35 -8.08
CA ASP A 32 2.88 -10.19 -9.53
C ASP A 32 4.39 -10.23 -9.87
N ARG A 33 5.23 -9.60 -9.06
CA ARG A 33 6.70 -9.63 -9.25
C ARG A 33 7.31 -11.04 -9.16
N PHE A 34 6.63 -11.96 -8.50
CA PHE A 34 7.06 -13.36 -8.38
C PHE A 34 6.27 -14.31 -9.26
N GLY A 35 5.44 -13.79 -10.18
CA GLY A 35 4.72 -14.59 -11.17
C GLY A 35 3.49 -15.33 -10.63
N PHE A 36 3.01 -15.02 -9.42
CA PHE A 36 1.80 -15.66 -8.86
C PHE A 36 0.52 -15.31 -9.63
N TRP A 37 0.50 -14.19 -10.36
CA TRP A 37 -0.61 -13.79 -11.23
C TRP A 37 -0.47 -14.30 -12.67
N GLY A 38 0.67 -14.91 -13.02
CA GLY A 38 0.95 -15.42 -14.35
C GLY A 38 2.24 -14.85 -14.96
N VAL A 39 2.44 -15.13 -16.25
CA VAL A 39 3.62 -14.66 -16.98
C VAL A 39 3.35 -13.32 -17.67
N TYR A 40 4.41 -12.53 -17.84
CA TYR A 40 4.32 -11.25 -18.56
C TYR A 40 3.68 -11.40 -19.95
N GLY A 41 2.78 -10.48 -20.25
CA GLY A 41 2.00 -10.48 -21.50
C GLY A 41 0.60 -11.10 -21.35
N GLN A 42 0.30 -11.75 -20.25
CA GLN A 42 -1.06 -12.15 -19.90
C GLN A 42 -1.89 -10.95 -19.41
N PRO A 43 -3.23 -10.98 -19.59
CA PRO A 43 -4.10 -9.93 -19.06
C PRO A 43 -3.89 -9.71 -17.56
N ASN A 44 -3.82 -8.45 -17.13
CA ASN A 44 -3.66 -8.03 -15.74
C ASN A 44 -2.33 -8.42 -15.06
N VAL A 45 -1.34 -8.89 -15.81
CA VAL A 45 0.02 -9.14 -15.30
C VAL A 45 0.92 -7.97 -15.70
N SER A 46 1.42 -7.23 -14.71
CA SER A 46 2.28 -6.05 -14.93
C SER A 46 3.73 -6.45 -15.17
N TRP A 47 4.25 -7.37 -14.39
CA TRP A 47 5.66 -7.79 -14.45
C TRP A 47 5.84 -9.29 -14.70
N GLY A 48 5.12 -10.16 -14.01
CA GLY A 48 5.21 -11.62 -14.13
C GLY A 48 6.52 -12.25 -13.69
N ASN A 49 7.56 -11.44 -13.45
CA ASN A 49 8.82 -11.83 -12.81
C ASN A 49 9.58 -10.62 -12.24
N TYR A 50 10.51 -10.90 -11.33
CA TYR A 50 11.25 -9.86 -10.61
C TYR A 50 12.18 -9.05 -11.49
N ALA A 51 12.80 -9.65 -12.52
CA ALA A 51 13.71 -8.94 -13.41
C ALA A 51 12.98 -7.79 -14.15
N ARG A 52 11.78 -8.03 -14.62
CA ARG A 52 10.95 -6.98 -15.25
C ARG A 52 10.54 -5.86 -14.29
N PHE A 53 10.34 -6.18 -13.03
CA PHE A 53 10.12 -5.16 -12.01
C PHE A 53 11.38 -4.29 -11.79
N VAL A 54 12.57 -4.90 -11.80
CA VAL A 54 13.85 -4.17 -11.76
C VAL A 54 13.99 -3.26 -12.98
N ASP A 55 13.69 -3.75 -14.19
CA ASP A 55 13.71 -2.95 -15.41
C ASP A 55 12.72 -1.76 -15.34
N TYR A 56 11.52 -2.00 -14.82
CA TYR A 56 10.54 -0.95 -14.61
C TYR A 56 11.02 0.07 -13.57
N THR A 57 11.65 -0.38 -12.50
CA THR A 57 12.26 0.50 -11.48
C THR A 57 13.37 1.36 -12.10
N ALA A 58 14.20 0.80 -12.98
CA ALA A 58 15.20 1.54 -13.73
C ALA A 58 14.57 2.63 -14.62
N LYS A 59 13.50 2.29 -15.32
CA LYS A 59 12.77 3.25 -16.16
C LYS A 59 12.20 4.42 -15.35
N LEU A 60 11.65 4.15 -14.16
CA LEU A 60 11.09 5.18 -13.30
C LEU A 60 12.17 6.07 -12.67
N ASN A 61 13.35 5.52 -12.41
CA ASN A 61 14.46 6.18 -11.72
C ASN A 61 15.67 6.36 -12.64
N TRP A 62 15.42 6.74 -13.90
CA TRP A 62 16.41 6.89 -14.96
C TRP A 62 17.57 7.84 -14.59
N PHE A 63 17.37 8.72 -13.63
CA PHE A 63 18.35 9.69 -13.12
C PHE A 63 19.28 9.11 -12.07
N LEU A 64 19.05 7.88 -11.60
CA LEU A 64 19.91 7.20 -10.62
C LEU A 64 20.97 6.32 -11.30
N PRO A 65 22.13 6.12 -10.68
CA PRO A 65 23.11 5.15 -11.15
C PRO A 65 22.53 3.74 -11.24
N ALA A 66 22.78 3.01 -12.33
CA ALA A 66 22.23 1.67 -12.58
C ALA A 66 22.54 0.68 -11.44
N ALA A 67 23.70 0.83 -10.77
CA ALA A 67 24.08 -0.01 -9.64
C ALA A 67 23.16 0.11 -8.42
N MET A 68 22.38 1.20 -8.29
CA MET A 68 21.44 1.41 -7.18
C MET A 68 20.06 0.79 -7.44
N ILE A 69 19.72 0.51 -8.69
CA ILE A 69 18.39 0.08 -9.10
C ILE A 69 17.96 -1.25 -8.44
N PRO A 70 18.82 -2.31 -8.41
CA PRO A 70 18.41 -3.57 -7.74
C PRO A 70 18.13 -3.39 -6.26
N ALA A 71 18.92 -2.56 -5.56
CA ALA A 71 18.70 -2.26 -4.15
C ALA A 71 17.38 -1.50 -3.94
N LEU A 72 17.08 -0.52 -4.79
CA LEU A 72 15.83 0.24 -4.74
C LEU A 72 14.61 -0.65 -4.98
N ALA A 73 14.67 -1.54 -5.98
CA ALA A 73 13.62 -2.50 -6.27
C ALA A 73 13.40 -3.46 -5.08
N MET A 74 14.48 -3.91 -4.42
CA MET A 74 14.39 -4.74 -3.23
C MET A 74 13.75 -3.99 -2.06
N ILE A 75 14.18 -2.77 -1.78
CA ILE A 75 13.62 -1.91 -0.72
C ILE A 75 12.11 -1.70 -0.94
N ALA A 76 11.70 -1.40 -2.17
CA ALA A 76 10.28 -1.25 -2.51
C ALA A 76 9.52 -2.55 -2.26
N THR A 77 10.04 -3.69 -2.71
CA THR A 77 9.39 -5.01 -2.55
C THR A 77 9.26 -5.40 -1.08
N VAL A 78 10.32 -5.26 -0.29
CA VAL A 78 10.29 -5.54 1.15
C VAL A 78 9.35 -4.56 1.88
N GLY A 79 9.42 -3.28 1.55
CA GLY A 79 8.55 -2.26 2.11
C GLY A 79 7.08 -2.57 1.88
N GLU A 80 6.68 -2.84 0.64
CA GLU A 80 5.31 -3.22 0.32
C GLU A 80 4.88 -4.54 0.99
N THR A 81 5.77 -5.53 1.06
CA THR A 81 5.47 -6.79 1.75
C THR A 81 5.18 -6.54 3.23
N VAL A 82 6.07 -5.85 3.93
CA VAL A 82 5.94 -5.59 5.36
C VAL A 82 4.73 -4.69 5.64
N LEU A 83 4.60 -3.56 4.93
CA LEU A 83 3.48 -2.66 5.13
C LEU A 83 2.14 -3.34 4.78
N GLY A 84 2.09 -4.13 3.71
CA GLY A 84 0.92 -4.89 3.31
C GLY A 84 0.47 -5.88 4.38
N LEU A 85 1.38 -6.69 4.90
CA LEU A 85 1.09 -7.64 5.98
C LEU A 85 0.62 -6.93 7.25
N LEU A 86 1.29 -5.87 7.67
CA LEU A 86 0.95 -5.11 8.87
C LEU A 86 -0.41 -4.41 8.74
N LEU A 87 -0.76 -3.89 7.55
CA LEU A 87 -2.09 -3.34 7.28
C LEU A 87 -3.18 -4.42 7.36
N VAL A 88 -2.97 -5.59 6.76
CA VAL A 88 -3.94 -6.68 6.81
C VAL A 88 -4.17 -7.13 8.26
N LEU A 89 -3.11 -7.32 9.03
CA LEU A 89 -3.19 -7.68 10.45
C LEU A 89 -3.75 -6.55 11.32
N GLY A 90 -3.57 -5.31 10.91
CA GLY A 90 -3.91 -4.14 11.69
C GLY A 90 -3.01 -3.97 12.91
N TRP A 91 -1.71 -4.15 12.73
CA TRP A 91 -0.72 -3.95 13.79
C TRP A 91 0.01 -2.62 13.60
N ASN A 92 0.01 -1.81 14.66
CA ASN A 92 0.53 -0.44 14.64
C ASN A 92 -0.02 0.38 13.44
N THR A 93 -1.32 0.20 13.20
CA THR A 93 -2.03 0.60 11.98
C THR A 93 -1.78 2.07 11.63
N ARG A 94 -1.75 2.96 12.63
CA ARG A 94 -1.53 4.39 12.40
C ARG A 94 -0.19 4.67 11.73
N ILE A 95 0.90 4.16 12.28
CA ILE A 95 2.26 4.40 11.76
C ILE A 95 2.41 3.71 10.40
N VAL A 96 1.94 2.46 10.30
CA VAL A 96 1.99 1.68 9.05
C VAL A 96 1.23 2.37 7.92
N ALA A 97 0.05 2.93 8.21
CA ALA A 97 -0.74 3.67 7.23
C ALA A 97 -0.03 4.96 6.77
N LEU A 98 0.57 5.71 7.67
CA LEU A 98 1.34 6.92 7.33
C LEU A 98 2.58 6.57 6.47
N LEU A 99 3.32 5.51 6.82
CA LEU A 99 4.45 5.02 6.01
C LEU A 99 3.99 4.53 4.63
N SER A 100 2.85 3.84 4.56
CA SER A 100 2.24 3.42 3.29
C SER A 100 1.86 4.60 2.42
N GLY A 101 1.28 5.64 3.02
CA GLY A 101 0.96 6.89 2.33
C GLY A 101 2.19 7.58 1.77
N GLY A 102 3.28 7.65 2.55
CA GLY A 102 4.57 8.19 2.12
C GLY A 102 5.18 7.39 0.97
N LEU A 103 5.17 6.05 1.06
CA LEU A 103 5.66 5.17 0.00
C LEU A 103 4.87 5.34 -1.30
N LEU A 104 3.54 5.34 -1.22
CA LEU A 104 2.67 5.55 -2.38
C LEU A 104 2.82 6.95 -2.99
N ALA A 105 2.98 7.98 -2.16
CA ALA A 105 3.26 9.33 -2.65
C ALA A 105 4.60 9.38 -3.39
N THR A 106 5.63 8.71 -2.89
CA THR A 106 6.93 8.58 -3.57
C THR A 106 6.75 7.90 -4.93
N PHE A 107 6.00 6.80 -5.00
CA PHE A 107 5.72 6.13 -6.28
C PHE A 107 4.97 7.05 -7.25
N ALA A 108 3.93 7.74 -6.78
CA ALA A 108 3.16 8.67 -7.61
C ALA A 108 4.03 9.80 -8.19
N LEU A 109 4.92 10.38 -7.36
CA LEU A 109 5.84 11.43 -7.80
C LEU A 109 6.88 10.90 -8.80
N THR A 110 7.47 9.74 -8.53
CA THR A 110 8.45 9.10 -9.44
C THR A 110 7.81 8.76 -10.77
N MET A 111 6.59 8.19 -10.76
CA MET A 111 5.82 7.94 -11.98
C MET A 111 5.49 9.24 -12.73
N THR A 112 5.13 10.30 -12.01
CA THR A 112 4.86 11.60 -12.62
C THR A 112 6.07 12.14 -13.37
N VAL A 113 7.25 12.07 -12.76
CA VAL A 113 8.51 12.55 -13.37
C VAL A 113 8.93 11.70 -14.57
N ALA A 114 8.80 10.38 -14.47
CA ALA A 114 9.28 9.46 -15.51
C ALA A 114 8.30 9.22 -16.66
N LEU A 115 6.99 9.23 -16.38
CA LEU A 115 5.94 8.81 -17.32
C LEU A 115 4.89 9.91 -17.60
N GLY A 116 4.99 11.04 -16.90
CA GLY A 116 3.96 12.08 -16.89
C GLY A 116 2.85 11.82 -15.88
N VAL A 117 2.16 12.89 -15.48
CA VAL A 117 1.14 12.88 -14.42
C VAL A 117 -0.04 11.94 -14.71
N LYS A 118 -0.32 11.67 -15.98
CA LYS A 118 -1.43 10.79 -16.38
C LYS A 118 -1.27 9.36 -15.83
N ALA A 119 -0.04 8.82 -15.81
CA ALA A 119 0.21 7.46 -15.37
C ALA A 119 -0.22 7.22 -13.91
N PRO A 120 0.24 7.97 -12.89
CA PRO A 120 -0.21 7.75 -11.51
C PRO A 120 -1.68 8.12 -11.27
N LEU A 121 -2.30 8.94 -12.12
CA LEU A 121 -3.75 9.21 -12.07
C LEU A 121 -4.54 8.00 -12.57
N ASP A 122 -4.17 7.41 -13.73
CA ASP A 122 -4.84 6.24 -14.29
C ASP A 122 -4.77 5.03 -13.35
N PHE A 123 -3.64 4.85 -12.66
CA PHE A 123 -3.46 3.78 -11.67
C PHE A 123 -3.94 4.16 -10.26
N SER A 124 -4.56 5.33 -10.09
CA SER A 124 -5.11 5.81 -8.80
C SER A 124 -4.09 5.85 -7.66
N VAL A 125 -2.79 6.00 -7.94
CA VAL A 125 -1.72 5.95 -6.93
C VAL A 125 -1.84 7.13 -5.96
N PHE A 126 -2.18 8.32 -6.44
CA PHE A 126 -2.46 9.48 -5.57
C PHE A 126 -3.66 9.25 -4.65
N SER A 127 -4.73 8.62 -5.17
CA SER A 127 -5.91 8.29 -4.37
C SER A 127 -5.59 7.28 -3.28
N ALA A 128 -4.79 6.25 -3.61
CA ALA A 128 -4.32 5.28 -2.64
C ALA A 128 -3.42 5.93 -1.56
N ALA A 129 -2.50 6.83 -1.96
CA ALA A 129 -1.69 7.60 -1.03
C ALA A 129 -2.54 8.44 -0.08
N GLY A 130 -3.51 9.20 -0.62
CA GLY A 130 -4.46 9.99 0.17
C GLY A 130 -5.29 9.13 1.13
N GLY A 131 -5.77 7.99 0.66
CA GLY A 131 -6.49 7.00 1.48
C GLY A 131 -5.63 6.48 2.63
N ALA A 132 -4.38 6.12 2.36
CA ALA A 132 -3.45 5.65 3.40
C ALA A 132 -3.16 6.74 4.45
N LEU A 133 -2.94 7.99 4.04
CA LEU A 133 -2.76 9.11 4.96
C LEU A 133 -4.02 9.37 5.79
N LEU A 134 -5.20 9.32 5.17
CA LEU A 134 -6.48 9.45 5.88
C LEU A 134 -6.67 8.31 6.90
N LEU A 135 -6.34 7.08 6.54
CA LEU A 135 -6.36 5.95 7.46
C LEU A 135 -5.45 6.21 8.67
N GLY A 136 -4.25 6.78 8.46
CA GLY A 136 -3.29 7.09 9.52
C GLY A 136 -3.77 8.12 10.54
N VAL A 137 -4.76 8.95 10.22
CA VAL A 137 -5.35 9.93 11.14
C VAL A 137 -6.68 9.49 11.74
N CYS A 138 -7.19 8.31 11.39
CA CYS A 138 -8.39 7.74 12.02
C CYS A 138 -8.18 7.53 13.53
N ALA A 139 -9.25 7.67 14.32
CA ALA A 139 -9.20 7.52 15.76
C ALA A 139 -9.09 6.06 16.19
N ASP A 140 -9.84 5.18 15.53
CA ASP A 140 -9.99 3.77 15.89
C ASP A 140 -9.74 2.85 14.70
N PHE A 141 -9.18 1.67 15.00
CA PHE A 141 -8.90 0.62 14.03
C PHE A 141 -9.65 -0.67 14.43
N PRO A 142 -10.95 -0.78 14.10
CA PRO A 142 -11.76 -1.94 14.45
C PRO A 142 -11.25 -3.20 13.72
N PHE A 143 -11.53 -4.37 14.30
CA PHE A 143 -11.10 -5.68 13.78
C PHE A 143 -9.61 -5.75 13.45
N SER A 144 -8.76 -5.29 14.39
CA SER A 144 -7.32 -5.21 14.25
C SER A 144 -6.61 -5.79 15.48
N VAL A 145 -5.33 -6.13 15.32
CA VAL A 145 -4.46 -6.49 16.44
C VAL A 145 -4.34 -5.32 17.43
N ASP A 146 -4.31 -4.08 16.94
CA ASP A 146 -4.29 -2.89 17.78
C ASP A 146 -5.50 -2.81 18.72
N GLU A 147 -6.69 -3.17 18.22
CA GLU A 147 -7.90 -3.20 19.05
C GLU A 147 -7.83 -4.27 20.14
N VAL A 148 -7.36 -5.47 19.80
CA VAL A 148 -7.21 -6.57 20.77
C VAL A 148 -6.23 -6.18 21.87
N LEU A 149 -5.10 -5.61 21.51
CA LEU A 149 -4.09 -5.15 22.47
C LEU A 149 -4.60 -4.03 23.36
N ARG A 150 -5.39 -3.09 22.81
CA ARG A 150 -6.04 -2.02 23.58
C ARG A 150 -7.02 -2.58 24.62
N ARG A 151 -7.90 -3.50 24.23
CA ARG A 151 -8.87 -4.15 25.12
C ARG A 151 -8.18 -4.89 26.27
N ASN A 152 -7.11 -5.63 25.96
CA ASN A 152 -6.36 -6.37 26.97
C ASN A 152 -5.65 -5.45 28.00
N ARG A 153 -5.26 -4.24 27.60
CA ARG A 153 -4.66 -3.24 28.51
C ARG A 153 -5.69 -2.58 29.44
N GLN A 154 -6.93 -2.48 29.01
CA GLN A 154 -8.02 -1.90 29.82
C GLN A 154 -8.62 -2.89 30.82
N ALA A 155 -8.38 -4.19 30.61
CA ALA A 155 -8.86 -5.27 31.48
C ALA A 155 -7.92 -5.60 32.64
N LYS A 156 -6.73 -4.98 32.70
CA LYS A 156 -5.74 -5.07 33.78
C LYS A 156 -5.76 -3.85 34.67
#